data_7e4337c3dc924057a63f1ea6c9021055
#
_entry.id   7e4337c3dc924057a63f1ea6c9021055
#
_cell.length_a   1.000
_cell.length_b   1.000
_cell.length_c   1.000
_cell.angle_alpha   90.00
_cell.angle_beta   90.00
_cell.angle_gamma   90.00
#
_symmetry.space_group_name_H-M   'P 1'
#
loop_
_entity.id
_entity.type
_entity.pdbx_description
1 polymer ?
#
loop_
_entity_poly.entity_id
_entity_poly.type
_entity_poly.pdbx_seq_one_letter_code
_entity_poly.pdbx_strand_id
1 'polypeptide(L)'
;RQMCIRDRITEGIQDKKGKKIVIADLTKIDDTICNYFVICQGNSPSQVTAIVESIRDFTRKGADTKPFAVDGLRNAEWVAMDYSDILVHVFLPETREFYNLEHLWADAKLTQIPDLD
;
A
#
# COMPACT_ATOMS: atom_id res chain seq x y z
N ARG A 1 10.93 -4.45 12.50
CA ARG A 1 9.81 -3.89 13.24
C ARG A 1 8.74 -3.43 12.30
N GLN A 2 7.55 -3.96 12.49
CA GLN A 2 6.45 -3.67 11.59
C GLN A 2 6.04 -2.20 11.57
N MET A 3 6.07 -1.53 12.70
CA MET A 3 5.71 -0.11 12.73
C MET A 3 6.66 0.72 11.88
N CYS A 4 7.96 0.41 11.94
CA CYS A 4 8.93 1.09 11.11
C CYS A 4 8.69 0.83 9.62
N ILE A 5 8.36 -0.41 9.27
CA ILE A 5 8.06 -0.76 7.87
C ILE A 5 6.84 0.00 7.39
N ARG A 6 5.77 0.00 8.18
CA ARG A 6 4.53 0.69 7.82
C ARG A 6 4.74 2.18 7.66
N ASP A 7 5.51 2.78 8.57
CA ASP A 7 5.83 4.20 8.49
C ASP A 7 6.64 4.52 7.23
N ARG A 8 7.62 3.66 6.90
CA ARG A 8 8.43 3.86 5.70
C ARG A 8 7.59 3.72 4.44
N ILE A 9 6.65 2.78 4.43
CA ILE A 9 5.73 2.61 3.31
C ILE A 9 4.91 3.89 3.11
N THR A 10 4.33 4.39 4.18
CA THR A 10 3.51 5.61 4.12
C THR A 10 4.32 6.80 3.62
N GLU A 11 5.54 6.97 4.13
CA GLU A 11 6.43 8.04 3.69
C GLU A 11 6.77 7.93 2.21
N GLY A 12 7.03 6.70 1.75
CA GLY A 12 7.31 6.46 0.34
C GLY A 12 6.15 6.84 -0.56
N ILE A 13 4.94 6.52 -0.14
CA ILE A 13 3.74 6.90 -0.89
C ILE A 13 3.61 8.42 -0.93
N GLN A 14 3.78 9.07 0.19
CA GLN A 14 3.63 10.52 0.29
C GLN A 14 4.70 11.26 -0.51
N ASP A 15 5.90 10.73 -0.56
CA ASP A 15 7.01 11.32 -1.31
C ASP A 15 6.69 11.49 -2.80
N LYS A 16 5.91 10.58 -3.35
CA LYS A 16 5.47 10.63 -4.75
C LYS A 16 4.02 11.07 -4.88
N LYS A 17 3.49 11.69 -3.84
CA LYS A 17 2.15 12.29 -3.84
C LYS A 17 1.04 11.29 -4.10
N GLY A 18 1.22 10.07 -3.64
CA GLY A 18 0.15 9.07 -3.62
C GLY A 18 -1.00 9.59 -2.77
N LYS A 19 -2.23 9.31 -3.19
CA LYS A 19 -3.42 9.88 -2.58
C LYS A 19 -4.28 8.81 -1.93
N LYS A 20 -5.17 9.27 -1.06
CA LYS A 20 -6.20 8.45 -0.43
C LYS A 20 -5.64 7.20 0.22
N ILE A 21 -4.61 7.40 1.04
CA ILE A 21 -3.95 6.32 1.76
C ILE A 21 -4.85 5.82 2.87
N VAL A 22 -5.11 4.52 2.87
CA VAL A 22 -5.90 3.85 3.90
C VAL A 22 -5.10 2.68 4.44
N ILE A 23 -5.02 2.57 5.75
CA ILE A 23 -4.40 1.42 6.40
C ILE A 23 -5.51 0.60 7.04
N ALA A 24 -5.65 -0.64 6.62
CA ALA A 24 -6.61 -1.57 7.19
C ALA A 24 -5.90 -2.47 8.20
N ASP A 25 -6.32 -2.42 9.45
CA ASP A 25 -5.77 -3.23 10.51
C ASP A 25 -6.54 -4.54 10.58
N LEU A 26 -5.87 -5.63 10.23
CA LEU A 26 -6.46 -6.96 10.18
C LEU A 26 -6.04 -7.83 11.37
N THR A 27 -5.33 -7.27 12.33
CA THR A 27 -4.75 -8.05 13.43
C THR A 27 -5.79 -8.74 14.31
N LYS A 28 -7.02 -8.23 14.32
CA LYS A 28 -8.11 -8.81 15.13
C LYS A 28 -9.08 -9.65 14.31
N ILE A 29 -8.78 -9.90 13.05
CA ILE A 29 -9.61 -10.72 12.18
C ILE A 29 -8.91 -12.06 12.01
N ASP A 30 -9.65 -13.15 12.27
CA ASP A 30 -9.10 -14.50 12.14
C ASP A 30 -8.92 -14.88 10.67
N ASP A 31 -7.97 -15.75 10.41
CA ASP A 31 -7.73 -16.37 9.10
C ASP A 31 -7.32 -15.38 8.01
N THR A 32 -6.68 -14.27 8.39
CA THR A 32 -6.13 -13.36 7.39
C THR A 32 -4.70 -13.75 7.03
N ILE A 33 -4.30 -13.42 5.80
CA ILE A 33 -2.96 -13.75 5.29
C ILE A 33 -1.91 -12.72 5.72
N CYS A 34 -2.33 -11.58 6.23
CA CYS A 34 -1.41 -10.54 6.67
C CYS A 34 -2.06 -9.71 7.79
N ASN A 35 -1.25 -8.90 8.47
CA ASN A 35 -1.71 -8.08 9.59
C ASN A 35 -2.29 -6.74 9.15
N TYR A 36 -1.79 -6.21 8.03
CA TYR A 36 -2.21 -4.88 7.54
C TYR A 36 -2.30 -4.87 6.03
N PHE A 37 -3.30 -4.17 5.52
CA PHE A 37 -3.33 -3.72 4.12
C PHE A 37 -3.02 -2.22 4.13
N VAL A 38 -2.19 -1.79 3.20
CA VAL A 38 -2.00 -0.37 2.92
C VAL A 38 -2.48 -0.14 1.51
N ILE A 39 -3.45 0.74 1.33
CA ILE A 39 -4.09 0.99 0.04
C ILE A 39 -3.91 2.46 -0.30
N CYS A 40 -3.49 2.75 -1.52
CA CYS A 40 -3.34 4.12 -1.99
C CYS A 40 -3.56 4.16 -3.49
N GLN A 41 -3.49 5.34 -4.07
CA GLN A 41 -3.70 5.49 -5.51
C GLN A 41 -2.79 6.54 -6.12
N GLY A 42 -2.49 6.36 -7.40
CA GLY A 42 -1.81 7.32 -8.24
C GLY A 42 -2.70 7.61 -9.44
N ASN A 43 -2.53 8.76 -10.09
CA ASN A 43 -3.42 9.22 -11.15
C ASN A 43 -3.05 8.70 -12.53
N SER A 44 -1.90 8.05 -12.67
CA SER A 44 -1.44 7.51 -13.94
C SER A 44 -0.59 6.28 -13.70
N PRO A 45 -0.42 5.42 -14.70
CA PRO A 45 0.50 4.28 -14.56
C PRO A 45 1.92 4.70 -14.18
N SER A 46 2.39 5.83 -14.71
CA SER A 46 3.70 6.35 -14.35
C SER A 46 3.79 6.72 -12.88
N GLN A 47 2.76 7.33 -12.33
CA GLN A 47 2.72 7.68 -10.91
C GLN A 47 2.63 6.43 -10.05
N VAL A 48 1.81 5.46 -10.45
CA VAL A 48 1.71 4.17 -9.73
C VAL A 48 3.10 3.52 -9.66
N THR A 49 3.81 3.46 -10.77
CA THR A 49 5.16 2.90 -10.82
C THR A 49 6.11 3.69 -9.92
N ALA A 50 6.03 5.02 -9.97
CA ALA A 50 6.89 5.87 -9.14
C ALA A 50 6.63 5.65 -7.65
N ILE A 51 5.36 5.49 -7.26
CA ILE A 51 5.00 5.20 -5.87
C ILE A 51 5.59 3.86 -5.43
N VAL A 52 5.47 2.84 -6.27
CA VAL A 52 6.01 1.52 -5.97
C VAL A 52 7.53 1.58 -5.76
N GLU A 53 8.25 2.25 -6.66
CA GLU A 53 9.70 2.37 -6.53
C GLU A 53 10.08 3.18 -5.29
N SER A 54 9.31 4.21 -4.98
CA SER A 54 9.54 5.01 -3.77
C SER A 54 9.35 4.19 -2.50
N ILE A 55 8.31 3.36 -2.45
CA ILE A 55 8.07 2.48 -1.31
C ILE A 55 9.24 1.52 -1.13
N ARG A 56 9.71 0.91 -2.22
CA ARG A 56 10.87 0.01 -2.17
C ARG A 56 12.10 0.71 -1.61
N ASP A 57 12.33 1.93 -2.05
CA ASP A 57 13.48 2.71 -1.64
C ASP A 57 13.42 3.08 -0.16
N PHE A 58 12.27 3.57 0.30
CA PHE A 58 12.08 3.96 1.69
C PHE A 58 12.16 2.77 2.65
N THR A 59 11.60 1.63 2.26
CA THR A 59 11.67 0.44 3.13
C THR A 59 13.08 -0.12 3.18
N ARG A 60 13.79 -0.08 2.06
CA ARG A 60 15.18 -0.55 2.02
C ARG A 60 16.09 0.32 2.88
N LYS A 61 15.97 1.63 2.77
CA LYS A 61 16.84 2.57 3.48
C LYS A 61 16.45 2.75 4.93
N GLY A 62 15.16 2.78 5.22
CA GLY A 62 14.68 3.11 6.55
C GLY A 62 14.40 1.91 7.44
N ALA A 63 14.17 0.73 6.88
CA ALA A 63 13.82 -0.47 7.64
C ALA A 63 14.61 -1.70 7.20
N ASP A 64 15.57 -1.53 6.31
CA ASP A 64 16.40 -2.62 5.78
C ASP A 64 15.56 -3.80 5.31
N THR A 65 14.49 -3.51 4.61
CA THR A 65 13.49 -4.49 4.19
C THR A 65 13.16 -4.29 2.72
N LYS A 66 12.92 -5.39 2.02
CA LYS A 66 12.45 -5.35 0.64
C LYS A 66 11.25 -6.30 0.49
N PRO A 67 10.37 -6.06 -0.49
CA PRO A 67 9.20 -6.93 -0.66
C PRO A 67 9.61 -8.33 -1.14
N PHE A 68 8.84 -9.34 -0.72
CA PHE A 68 9.00 -10.69 -1.23
C PHE A 68 8.57 -10.78 -2.69
N ALA A 69 7.54 -10.04 -3.05
CA ALA A 69 7.00 -10.08 -4.40
C ALA A 69 6.36 -8.74 -4.74
N VAL A 70 6.43 -8.36 -6.00
CA VAL A 70 5.76 -7.18 -6.53
C VAL A 70 5.09 -7.62 -7.82
N ASP A 71 3.76 -7.55 -7.86
CA ASP A 71 2.96 -7.97 -9.00
C ASP A 71 2.18 -6.82 -9.59
N GLY A 72 2.04 -6.79 -10.91
CA GLY A 72 1.20 -5.81 -11.60
C GLY A 72 1.93 -4.62 -12.18
N LEU A 73 3.26 -4.55 -12.09
CA LEU A 73 4.03 -3.43 -12.62
C LEU A 73 3.88 -3.26 -14.14
N ARG A 74 3.61 -4.33 -14.85
CA ARG A 74 3.53 -4.27 -16.31
C ARG A 74 2.46 -3.31 -16.78
N ASN A 75 1.26 -3.39 -16.22
CA ASN A 75 0.14 -2.51 -16.58
C ASN A 75 0.05 -1.30 -15.65
N ALA A 76 0.55 -1.44 -14.42
CA ALA A 76 0.55 -0.39 -13.40
C ALA A 76 -0.85 0.19 -13.12
N GLU A 77 -1.86 -0.68 -13.17
CA GLU A 77 -3.23 -0.33 -12.79
C GLU A 77 -3.52 -0.74 -11.36
N TRP A 78 -2.94 -1.86 -10.95
CA TRP A 78 -3.04 -2.36 -9.59
C TRP A 78 -1.74 -3.13 -9.32
N VAL A 79 -0.90 -2.56 -8.48
CA VAL A 79 0.35 -3.20 -8.08
C VAL A 79 0.22 -3.64 -6.64
N ALA A 80 0.50 -4.91 -6.39
CA ALA A 80 0.51 -5.47 -5.05
C ALA A 80 1.95 -5.74 -4.64
N MET A 81 2.33 -5.26 -3.46
CA MET A 81 3.67 -5.45 -2.89
C MET A 81 3.55 -6.26 -1.61
N ASP A 82 4.16 -7.43 -1.57
CA ASP A 82 4.06 -8.35 -0.45
C ASP A 82 5.26 -8.20 0.49
N TYR A 83 5.00 -7.68 1.68
CA TYR A 83 6.00 -7.57 2.75
C TYR A 83 5.76 -8.59 3.86
N SER A 84 5.07 -9.68 3.56
CA SER A 84 4.72 -10.72 4.52
C SER A 84 3.58 -10.30 5.46
N ASP A 85 3.86 -9.47 6.46
CA ASP A 85 2.84 -9.02 7.41
C ASP A 85 2.02 -7.86 6.89
N ILE A 86 2.50 -7.19 5.85
CA ILE A 86 1.86 -6.03 5.26
C ILE A 86 1.74 -6.25 3.76
N LEU A 87 0.56 -6.04 3.24
CA LEU A 87 0.31 -6.11 1.81
C LEU A 87 -0.05 -4.70 1.34
N VAL A 88 0.75 -4.16 0.42
CA VAL A 88 0.55 -2.82 -0.10
C VAL A 88 -0.13 -2.91 -1.46
N HIS A 89 -1.18 -2.12 -1.63
CA HIS A 89 -1.90 -2.04 -2.92
C HIS A 89 -1.84 -0.61 -3.44
N VAL A 90 -1.29 -0.45 -4.63
CA VAL A 90 -1.23 0.85 -5.31
C VAL A 90 -2.09 0.75 -6.55
N PHE A 91 -3.12 1.58 -6.63
CA PHE A 91 -4.15 1.51 -7.67
C PHE A 91 -4.20 2.77 -8.50
N LEU A 92 -4.70 2.64 -9.73
CA LEU A 92 -5.35 3.76 -10.40
C LEU A 92 -6.72 3.96 -9.77
N PRO A 93 -7.26 5.19 -9.75
CA PRO A 93 -8.53 5.45 -9.08
C PRO A 93 -9.69 4.57 -9.57
N GLU A 94 -9.77 4.35 -10.88
CA GLU A 94 -10.84 3.54 -11.46
C GLU A 94 -10.74 2.08 -11.03
N THR A 95 -9.53 1.55 -11.02
CA THR A 95 -9.29 0.17 -10.62
C THR A 95 -9.60 -0.02 -9.14
N ARG A 96 -9.21 0.95 -8.31
CA ARG A 96 -9.49 0.90 -6.87
C ARG A 96 -10.99 0.85 -6.62
N GLU A 97 -11.74 1.70 -7.30
CA GLU A 97 -13.19 1.76 -7.15
C GLU A 97 -13.85 0.46 -7.59
N PHE A 98 -13.38 -0.11 -8.70
CA PHE A 98 -13.93 -1.35 -9.24
C PHE A 98 -13.76 -2.52 -8.28
N TYR A 99 -12.57 -2.71 -7.74
CA TYR A 99 -12.29 -3.84 -6.83
C TYR A 99 -12.71 -3.58 -5.41
N ASN A 100 -12.64 -2.32 -4.96
CA ASN A 100 -13.15 -1.87 -3.66
C ASN A 100 -12.71 -2.76 -2.49
N LEU A 101 -11.41 -3.01 -2.39
CA LEU A 101 -10.85 -3.91 -1.36
C LEU A 101 -11.18 -3.46 0.06
N GLU A 102 -11.36 -2.17 0.27
CA GLU A 102 -11.66 -1.62 1.57
C GLU A 102 -12.96 -2.17 2.15
N HIS A 103 -13.89 -2.58 1.29
CA HIS A 103 -15.19 -3.12 1.72
C HIS A 103 -15.18 -4.64 1.90
N LEU A 104 -14.13 -5.32 1.43
CA LEU A 104 -14.00 -6.76 1.64
C LEU A 104 -13.76 -7.11 3.11
N TRP A 105 -13.19 -6.16 3.84
CA TRP A 105 -12.84 -6.36 5.24
C TRP A 105 -13.64 -5.39 6.11
N ALA A 106 -14.96 -5.54 6.10
CA ALA A 106 -15.86 -4.64 6.81
C ALA A 106 -15.57 -4.56 8.31
N ASP A 107 -15.01 -5.63 8.89
CA ASP A 107 -14.66 -5.68 10.30
C ASP A 107 -13.30 -5.10 10.62
N ALA A 108 -12.52 -4.73 9.61
CA ALA A 108 -11.20 -4.17 9.82
C ALA A 108 -11.30 -2.74 10.31
N LYS A 109 -10.36 -2.35 11.16
CA LYS A 109 -10.23 -0.95 11.55
C LYS A 109 -9.50 -0.22 10.44
N LEU A 110 -10.14 0.78 9.86
CA LEU A 110 -9.56 1.58 8.78
C LEU A 110 -9.06 2.91 9.31
N THR A 111 -7.84 3.26 8.95
CA THR A 111 -7.25 4.55 9.27
C THR A 111 -6.92 5.27 7.97
N GLN A 112 -7.45 6.47 7.80
CA GLN A 112 -7.16 7.28 6.63
C GLN A 112 -6.01 8.21 6.94
N ILE A 113 -5.03 8.25 6.05
CA ILE A 113 -3.88 9.14 6.18
C ILE A 113 -4.16 10.35 5.28
N PRO A 114 -4.12 11.57 5.82
CA PRO A 114 -4.39 12.76 5.00
C PRO A 114 -3.43 12.89 3.83
N ASP A 115 -3.96 13.37 2.70
CA ASP A 115 -3.13 13.64 1.54
C ASP A 115 -2.19 14.81 1.82
N LEU A 116 -0.97 14.69 1.32
CA LEU A 116 -0.01 15.81 1.35
C LEU A 116 -0.06 16.51 -0.01
N ASP A 117 -0.10 17.80 0.01
CA ASP A 117 -0.10 18.61 -1.22
C ASP A 117 1.29 19.07 -1.60
#